data_1f624b68e87685c676a46b28bc671d81
#
_entry.id   1f624b68e87685c676a46b28bc671d81
#
_cell.length_a   1.000
_cell.length_b   1.000
_cell.length_c   1.000
_cell.angle_alpha   90.00
_cell.angle_beta   90.00
_cell.angle_gamma   90.00
#
_symmetry.space_group_name_H-M   'P 1'
#
loop_
_entity.id
_entity.type
_entity.pdbx_description
1 polymer ?
#
loop_
_entity_poly.entity_id
_entity_poly.type
_entity_poly.pdbx_seq_one_letter_code
_entity_poly.pdbx_strand_id
1 'polypeptide(L)'
;MLTPEQINEIHRLHLVEKWSQRRIARHLKIGRHTLAKYLETPAPAPSHRDRASKLDPFKSALMELLEKDPQAPASVLLQCLQTLGYQGGITILKDHLLAVRKNATQRRAYVRMEPSAGERFDIDWGHFGALLYNGTPRQLYAFCLVECHSRKMYLEFTHSQSFETFVRCQVHAFEAFGGCARELWFDNLATAVAEHEGNLVRFNPRFLAFAREFGFIPRACHVAAAWEKGKVERAIGYVRQNFWPLRSFADLSDVNAQARRWLQEIANQRKHRETGQAPDERFQPEALRPLPLLTSDYRDCAEALVHKDLRLTFDGNRYCVSPRFVGHKLTVKADSSSVTIYDQTIEIVRYARCWERGQTFGAERFQKELYAQMAAAQRSAAQQRLVVLLGPIAESYLRELAGTDRSLARQVRELYDLIRDYGPEAVSAAMQKAHAARAFGADYIANILHQQQTRREVQPPVRLRQPELNELATDPLSLAAYDAFILQSRKESHELTSSETQSTQSDDDEPATRSDSHRRSE
;
A
#
# COMPACT_ATOMS: atom_id res chain seq x y z
N MET A 1 -43.66 -44.99 9.57
CA MET A 1 -44.81 -45.06 10.48
C MET A 1 -45.84 -44.08 9.97
N LEU A 2 -47.13 -44.40 10.14
CA LEU A 2 -48.21 -43.48 9.78
C LEU A 2 -48.30 -42.36 10.82
N THR A 3 -48.72 -41.18 10.38
CA THR A 3 -48.95 -40.05 11.30
C THR A 3 -50.25 -40.28 12.10
N PRO A 4 -50.40 -39.68 13.29
CA PRO A 4 -51.65 -39.77 14.07
C PRO A 4 -52.88 -39.37 13.26
N GLU A 5 -52.75 -38.38 12.40
CA GLU A 5 -53.83 -37.92 11.50
C GLU A 5 -54.23 -39.01 10.48
N GLN A 6 -53.23 -39.69 9.89
CA GLN A 6 -53.47 -40.80 8.98
C GLN A 6 -54.13 -42.01 9.68
N ILE A 7 -53.76 -42.29 10.93
CA ILE A 7 -54.38 -43.36 11.74
C ILE A 7 -55.81 -42.98 12.05
N ASN A 8 -56.13 -41.80 12.47
CA ASN A 8 -57.48 -41.33 12.72
C ASN A 8 -58.36 -41.41 11.45
N GLU A 9 -57.77 -41.03 10.31
CA GLU A 9 -58.46 -41.13 9.02
C GLU A 9 -58.75 -42.57 8.63
N ILE A 10 -57.85 -43.51 8.88
CA ILE A 10 -58.08 -44.95 8.69
C ILE A 10 -59.29 -45.43 9.53
N HIS A 11 -59.31 -45.06 10.82
CA HIS A 11 -60.43 -45.45 11.70
C HIS A 11 -61.75 -44.79 11.29
N ARG A 12 -61.75 -43.54 10.89
CA ARG A 12 -62.92 -42.83 10.38
C ARG A 12 -63.48 -43.50 9.16
N LEU A 13 -62.67 -43.80 8.14
CA LEU A 13 -63.09 -44.44 6.91
C LEU A 13 -63.58 -45.85 7.14
N HIS A 14 -63.03 -46.60 8.12
CA HIS A 14 -63.46 -47.98 8.40
C HIS A 14 -64.68 -48.08 9.31
N LEU A 15 -64.67 -47.32 10.44
CA LEU A 15 -65.72 -47.44 11.46
C LEU A 15 -66.96 -46.59 11.15
N VAL A 16 -66.74 -45.38 10.63
CA VAL A 16 -67.83 -44.44 10.36
C VAL A 16 -68.35 -44.63 8.93
N GLU A 17 -67.49 -44.58 7.94
CA GLU A 17 -67.93 -44.68 6.52
C GLU A 17 -68.05 -46.09 5.99
N LYS A 18 -67.73 -47.12 6.81
CA LYS A 18 -67.87 -48.55 6.49
C LYS A 18 -67.15 -48.98 5.21
N TRP A 19 -66.07 -48.34 4.85
CA TRP A 19 -65.30 -48.73 3.66
C TRP A 19 -64.56 -50.04 3.88
N SER A 20 -64.45 -50.85 2.81
CA SER A 20 -63.62 -52.04 2.87
C SER A 20 -62.15 -51.74 2.98
N GLN A 21 -61.40 -52.58 3.67
CA GLN A 21 -59.96 -52.46 3.83
C GLN A 21 -59.23 -52.30 2.49
N ARG A 22 -59.67 -52.94 1.42
CA ARG A 22 -59.10 -52.78 0.07
C ARG A 22 -59.34 -51.42 -0.50
N ARG A 23 -60.48 -50.79 -0.24
CA ARG A 23 -60.81 -49.44 -0.69
C ARG A 23 -59.94 -48.36 0.08
N ILE A 24 -59.84 -48.54 1.40
CA ILE A 24 -59.01 -47.64 2.26
C ILE A 24 -57.55 -47.74 1.88
N ALA A 25 -56.99 -48.94 1.71
CA ALA A 25 -55.60 -49.16 1.32
C ALA A 25 -55.29 -48.51 -0.02
N ARG A 26 -56.18 -48.53 -1.00
CA ARG A 26 -56.02 -47.88 -2.30
C ARG A 26 -56.16 -46.38 -2.20
N HIS A 27 -57.10 -45.90 -1.41
CA HIS A 27 -57.35 -44.46 -1.23
C HIS A 27 -56.17 -43.74 -0.54
N LEU A 28 -55.68 -44.32 0.54
CA LEU A 28 -54.56 -43.76 1.33
C LEU A 28 -53.20 -44.19 0.81
N LYS A 29 -53.12 -44.97 -0.26
CA LYS A 29 -51.89 -45.54 -0.85
C LYS A 29 -51.02 -46.28 0.18
N ILE A 30 -51.66 -47.06 1.06
CA ILE A 30 -51.03 -47.80 2.15
C ILE A 30 -51.13 -49.29 1.89
N GLY A 31 -50.07 -50.04 2.26
CA GLY A 31 -50.08 -51.48 2.16
C GLY A 31 -51.17 -52.11 3.05
N ARG A 32 -51.92 -53.16 2.55
CA ARG A 32 -53.03 -53.84 3.30
C ARG A 32 -52.54 -54.38 4.64
N HIS A 33 -51.35 -54.94 4.73
CA HIS A 33 -50.79 -55.44 5.98
C HIS A 33 -50.58 -54.32 7.00
N THR A 34 -50.11 -53.13 6.54
CA THR A 34 -49.98 -51.97 7.37
C THR A 34 -51.31 -51.46 7.87
N LEU A 35 -52.34 -51.44 6.98
CA LEU A 35 -53.70 -51.06 7.33
C LEU A 35 -54.32 -52.00 8.37
N ALA A 36 -54.23 -53.33 8.17
CA ALA A 36 -54.75 -54.36 9.11
C ALA A 36 -54.12 -54.19 10.50
N LYS A 37 -52.81 -53.99 10.55
CA LYS A 37 -52.07 -53.74 11.81
C LYS A 37 -52.61 -52.56 12.61
N TYR A 38 -52.96 -51.44 11.96
CA TYR A 38 -53.49 -50.25 12.64
C TYR A 38 -55.01 -50.35 12.91
N LEU A 39 -55.72 -51.24 12.28
CA LEU A 39 -57.15 -51.56 12.60
C LEU A 39 -57.26 -52.53 13.78
N GLU A 40 -56.32 -53.48 13.93
CA GLU A 40 -56.32 -54.47 15.03
C GLU A 40 -55.77 -53.89 16.32
N THR A 41 -54.86 -52.91 16.24
CA THR A 41 -54.23 -52.32 17.42
C THR A 41 -54.43 -50.80 17.37
N PRO A 42 -55.36 -50.23 18.16
CA PRO A 42 -55.78 -48.83 18.06
C PRO A 42 -54.74 -47.78 18.39
N ALA A 43 -53.57 -48.09 18.85
CA ALA A 43 -52.39 -47.26 18.91
C ALA A 43 -51.20 -48.22 19.15
N PRO A 44 -50.41 -48.59 18.12
CA PRO A 44 -49.16 -49.22 18.38
C PRO A 44 -48.33 -48.21 19.13
N ALA A 45 -48.00 -48.44 20.40
CA ALA A 45 -47.07 -47.69 21.16
C ALA A 45 -45.82 -47.45 20.30
N PRO A 46 -45.25 -46.26 20.25
CA PRO A 46 -43.98 -46.03 19.56
C PRO A 46 -43.00 -47.07 20.04
N SER A 47 -42.48 -47.91 19.15
CA SER A 47 -41.48 -48.93 19.48
C SER A 47 -40.13 -48.24 19.75
N HIS A 48 -40.12 -47.36 20.72
CA HIS A 48 -38.87 -46.96 21.38
C HIS A 48 -38.49 -48.15 22.25
N ARG A 49 -37.80 -49.11 21.66
CA ARG A 49 -36.97 -49.99 22.48
C ARG A 49 -35.94 -49.09 23.14
N ASP A 50 -36.10 -48.85 24.43
CA ASP A 50 -35.06 -48.24 25.28
C ASP A 50 -33.83 -49.16 25.22
N ARG A 51 -33.04 -49.02 24.15
CA ARG A 51 -31.73 -49.64 24.10
C ARG A 51 -30.85 -48.78 25.00
N ALA A 52 -30.32 -49.38 26.06
CA ALA A 52 -29.34 -48.74 26.91
C ALA A 52 -28.24 -48.07 26.04
N SER A 53 -28.04 -46.79 26.22
CA SER A 53 -27.02 -46.04 25.48
C SER A 53 -25.64 -46.46 25.96
N LYS A 54 -24.70 -46.62 25.04
CA LYS A 54 -23.28 -46.81 25.40
C LYS A 54 -22.74 -45.72 26.32
N LEU A 55 -23.43 -44.56 26.35
CA LEU A 55 -23.06 -43.40 27.19
C LEU A 55 -23.62 -43.54 28.64
N ASP A 56 -24.64 -44.38 28.88
CA ASP A 56 -25.30 -44.43 30.18
C ASP A 56 -24.35 -44.69 31.37
N PRO A 57 -23.36 -45.62 31.30
CA PRO A 57 -22.40 -45.84 32.36
C PRO A 57 -21.47 -44.65 32.64
N PHE A 58 -21.33 -43.74 31.66
CA PHE A 58 -20.39 -42.64 31.72
C PHE A 58 -21.07 -41.28 31.98
N LYS A 59 -22.37 -41.24 32.19
CA LYS A 59 -23.13 -39.98 32.39
C LYS A 59 -22.69 -39.24 33.66
N SER A 60 -22.38 -39.94 34.75
CA SER A 60 -21.88 -39.30 35.97
C SER A 60 -20.52 -38.63 35.75
N ALA A 61 -19.58 -39.34 35.14
CA ALA A 61 -18.27 -38.78 34.79
C ALA A 61 -18.37 -37.60 33.80
N LEU A 62 -19.32 -37.70 32.84
CA LEU A 62 -19.59 -36.59 31.93
C LEU A 62 -20.15 -35.37 32.66
N MET A 63 -21.04 -35.53 33.65
CA MET A 63 -21.55 -34.43 34.44
C MET A 63 -20.46 -33.77 35.28
N GLU A 64 -19.56 -34.52 35.91
CA GLU A 64 -18.40 -33.96 36.61
C GLU A 64 -17.48 -33.15 35.70
N LEU A 65 -17.24 -33.61 34.46
CA LEU A 65 -16.49 -32.84 33.46
C LEU A 65 -17.19 -31.55 33.05
N LEU A 66 -18.53 -31.61 32.92
CA LEU A 66 -19.34 -30.43 32.59
C LEU A 66 -19.48 -29.43 33.75
N GLU A 67 -19.36 -29.88 35.00
CA GLU A 67 -19.28 -28.99 36.17
C GLU A 67 -17.97 -28.19 36.17
N LYS A 68 -16.87 -28.81 35.72
CA LYS A 68 -15.58 -28.13 35.60
C LYS A 68 -15.53 -27.13 34.43
N ASP A 69 -16.06 -27.54 33.29
CA ASP A 69 -16.20 -26.69 32.10
C ASP A 69 -17.50 -26.98 31.34
N PRO A 70 -18.57 -26.19 31.57
CA PRO A 70 -19.88 -26.38 30.94
C PRO A 70 -19.85 -26.23 29.42
N GLN A 71 -18.83 -25.54 28.87
CA GLN A 71 -18.70 -25.26 27.44
C GLN A 71 -17.68 -26.16 26.72
N ALA A 72 -17.07 -27.11 27.42
CA ALA A 72 -16.05 -27.99 26.86
C ALA A 72 -16.50 -28.62 25.53
N PRO A 73 -15.69 -28.56 24.46
CA PRO A 73 -16.06 -29.13 23.16
C PRO A 73 -16.34 -30.64 23.25
N ALA A 74 -17.34 -31.12 22.47
CA ALA A 74 -17.69 -32.54 22.46
C ALA A 74 -16.50 -33.45 22.09
N SER A 75 -15.54 -32.96 21.30
CA SER A 75 -14.31 -33.67 20.96
C SER A 75 -13.40 -33.88 22.16
N VAL A 76 -13.27 -32.88 23.02
CA VAL A 76 -12.45 -32.95 24.25
C VAL A 76 -13.12 -33.86 25.27
N LEU A 77 -14.43 -33.71 25.47
CA LEU A 77 -15.21 -34.59 26.35
C LEU A 77 -15.15 -36.06 25.89
N LEU A 78 -15.19 -36.31 24.58
CA LEU A 78 -15.02 -37.65 24.02
C LEU A 78 -13.66 -38.24 24.37
N GLN A 79 -12.58 -37.48 24.22
CA GLN A 79 -11.23 -37.94 24.60
C GLN A 79 -11.15 -38.31 26.08
N CYS A 80 -11.67 -37.43 26.95
CA CYS A 80 -11.73 -37.73 28.40
C CYS A 80 -12.55 -38.98 28.72
N LEU A 81 -13.70 -39.18 28.06
CA LEU A 81 -14.54 -40.38 28.26
C LEU A 81 -13.86 -41.66 27.70
N GLN A 82 -13.13 -41.54 26.61
CA GLN A 82 -12.36 -42.65 26.03
C GLN A 82 -11.27 -43.14 26.97
N THR A 83 -10.59 -42.25 27.69
CA THR A 83 -9.60 -42.63 28.72
C THR A 83 -10.27 -43.37 29.89
N LEU A 84 -11.55 -43.15 30.14
CA LEU A 84 -12.38 -43.86 31.10
C LEU A 84 -13.01 -45.16 30.56
N GLY A 85 -12.71 -45.53 29.29
CA GLY A 85 -13.19 -46.75 28.67
C GLY A 85 -14.44 -46.62 27.79
N TYR A 86 -14.89 -45.38 27.47
CA TYR A 86 -16.03 -45.17 26.58
C TYR A 86 -15.69 -45.57 25.14
N GLN A 87 -16.50 -46.50 24.56
CA GLN A 87 -16.37 -46.99 23.17
C GLN A 87 -17.50 -46.54 22.25
N GLY A 88 -18.23 -45.51 22.64
CA GLY A 88 -19.31 -44.96 21.82
C GLY A 88 -18.81 -43.89 20.87
N GLY A 89 -19.64 -43.60 19.86
CA GLY A 89 -19.35 -42.55 18.88
C GLY A 89 -19.64 -41.12 19.39
N ILE A 90 -18.99 -40.12 18.77
CA ILE A 90 -19.20 -38.71 19.08
C ILE A 90 -20.64 -38.23 18.88
N THR A 91 -21.40 -38.88 18.00
CA THR A 91 -22.80 -38.53 17.72
C THR A 91 -23.69 -38.74 18.94
N ILE A 92 -23.55 -39.90 19.62
CA ILE A 92 -24.30 -40.22 20.86
C ILE A 92 -23.99 -39.17 21.94
N LEU A 93 -22.72 -38.79 22.06
CA LEU A 93 -22.30 -37.76 23.02
C LEU A 93 -22.87 -36.38 22.66
N LYS A 94 -22.84 -35.99 21.38
CA LYS A 94 -23.39 -34.71 20.91
C LYS A 94 -24.89 -34.63 21.14
N ASP A 95 -25.64 -35.69 20.87
CA ASP A 95 -27.10 -35.76 21.08
C ASP A 95 -27.43 -35.59 22.58
N HIS A 96 -26.67 -36.27 23.45
CA HIS A 96 -26.84 -36.14 24.89
C HIS A 96 -26.49 -34.74 25.39
N LEU A 97 -25.34 -34.17 24.94
CA LEU A 97 -24.93 -32.81 25.27
C LEU A 97 -25.94 -31.77 24.78
N LEU A 98 -26.54 -31.97 23.63
CA LEU A 98 -27.61 -31.09 23.12
C LEU A 98 -28.82 -31.09 24.07
N ALA A 99 -29.21 -32.24 24.59
CA ALA A 99 -30.30 -32.35 25.56
C ALA A 99 -29.95 -31.70 26.90
N VAL A 100 -28.78 -32.02 27.45
CA VAL A 100 -28.31 -31.46 28.72
C VAL A 100 -28.13 -29.93 28.63
N ARG A 101 -27.48 -29.42 27.58
CA ARG A 101 -27.23 -27.98 27.38
C ARG A 101 -28.52 -27.22 27.03
N LYS A 102 -29.48 -27.81 26.33
CA LYS A 102 -30.80 -27.18 26.14
C LYS A 102 -31.52 -26.96 27.46
N ASN A 103 -31.42 -27.90 28.41
CA ASN A 103 -32.00 -27.75 29.73
C ASN A 103 -31.22 -26.73 30.62
N ALA A 104 -29.88 -26.63 30.45
CA ALA A 104 -29.05 -25.70 31.17
C ALA A 104 -29.04 -24.28 30.58
N THR A 105 -29.34 -24.13 29.29
CA THR A 105 -29.43 -22.83 28.66
C THR A 105 -30.79 -22.21 29.00
N GLN A 106 -30.93 -21.68 30.21
CA GLN A 106 -31.96 -20.69 30.45
C GLN A 106 -31.77 -19.59 29.39
N ARG A 107 -32.74 -19.50 28.48
CA ARG A 107 -32.80 -18.41 27.50
C ARG A 107 -32.94 -17.13 28.31
N ARG A 108 -31.79 -16.47 28.57
CA ARG A 108 -31.82 -15.14 29.22
C ARG A 108 -32.60 -14.23 28.29
N ALA A 109 -33.76 -13.79 28.74
CA ALA A 109 -34.50 -12.75 28.04
C ALA A 109 -33.62 -11.49 28.05
N TYR A 110 -33.46 -10.83 26.91
CA TYR A 110 -32.78 -9.54 26.81
C TYR A 110 -33.76 -8.52 26.23
N VAL A 111 -33.62 -7.31 26.72
CA VAL A 111 -34.37 -6.18 26.16
C VAL A 111 -33.66 -5.73 24.90
N ARG A 112 -34.34 -5.81 23.77
CA ARG A 112 -33.79 -5.32 22.51
C ARG A 112 -33.81 -3.79 22.52
N MET A 113 -32.64 -3.18 22.62
CA MET A 113 -32.52 -1.73 22.52
C MET A 113 -32.45 -1.33 21.05
N GLU A 114 -33.37 -0.47 20.63
CA GLU A 114 -33.35 0.18 19.32
C GLU A 114 -32.98 1.65 19.53
N PRO A 115 -31.74 2.06 19.24
CA PRO A 115 -31.30 3.43 19.38
C PRO A 115 -32.07 4.37 18.46
N SER A 116 -32.24 5.62 18.90
CA SER A 116 -32.79 6.70 18.09
C SER A 116 -31.81 7.08 16.95
N ALA A 117 -32.30 7.82 15.96
CA ALA A 117 -31.45 8.35 14.91
C ALA A 117 -30.33 9.22 15.51
N GLY A 118 -29.11 9.06 15.02
CA GLY A 118 -27.93 9.80 15.48
C GLY A 118 -27.44 9.45 16.90
N GLU A 119 -28.05 8.48 17.56
CA GLU A 119 -27.66 8.10 18.91
C GLU A 119 -26.42 7.23 18.96
N ARG A 120 -26.33 6.20 18.09
CA ARG A 120 -25.32 5.15 18.23
C ARG A 120 -24.75 4.68 16.89
N PHE A 121 -23.42 4.65 16.83
CA PHE A 121 -22.65 3.91 15.83
C PHE A 121 -22.01 2.68 16.47
N ASP A 122 -22.11 1.54 15.81
CA ASP A 122 -21.39 0.31 16.14
C ASP A 122 -20.22 0.12 15.17
N ILE A 123 -19.03 -0.21 15.70
CA ILE A 123 -17.81 -0.40 14.93
C ILE A 123 -17.27 -1.80 15.16
N ASP A 124 -16.83 -2.44 14.08
CA ASP A 124 -16.15 -3.73 14.14
C ASP A 124 -15.13 -3.90 13.03
N TRP A 125 -14.15 -4.79 13.25
CA TRP A 125 -13.17 -5.21 12.30
C TRP A 125 -13.44 -6.64 11.80
N GLY A 126 -13.27 -6.84 10.50
CA GLY A 126 -13.27 -8.17 9.89
C GLY A 126 -11.92 -8.49 9.25
N HIS A 127 -11.43 -9.71 9.41
CA HIS A 127 -10.28 -10.20 8.66
C HIS A 127 -10.76 -10.83 7.34
N PHE A 128 -10.15 -10.43 6.20
CA PHE A 128 -10.55 -10.84 4.84
C PHE A 128 -9.39 -11.45 4.04
N GLY A 129 -8.46 -12.13 4.72
CA GLY A 129 -7.31 -12.78 4.08
C GLY A 129 -6.20 -11.78 3.75
N ALA A 130 -5.69 -11.84 2.52
CA ALA A 130 -4.61 -10.97 2.07
C ALA A 130 -4.75 -10.62 0.58
N LEU A 131 -4.26 -9.45 0.20
CA LEU A 131 -3.99 -9.08 -1.20
C LEU A 131 -2.54 -9.37 -1.54
N LEU A 132 -2.29 -9.78 -2.79
CA LEU A 132 -0.94 -10.09 -3.28
C LEU A 132 -0.40 -8.91 -4.08
N TYR A 133 0.79 -8.44 -3.69
CA TYR A 133 1.54 -7.41 -4.40
C TYR A 133 2.87 -8.02 -4.86
N ASN A 134 2.99 -8.30 -6.16
CA ASN A 134 4.15 -9.00 -6.74
C ASN A 134 4.55 -10.26 -5.94
N GLY A 135 3.56 -11.10 -5.59
CA GLY A 135 3.76 -12.32 -4.82
C GLY A 135 3.92 -12.12 -3.30
N THR A 136 4.00 -10.89 -2.81
CA THR A 136 4.08 -10.60 -1.38
C THR A 136 2.68 -10.39 -0.80
N PRO A 137 2.21 -11.22 0.16
CA PRO A 137 0.90 -11.04 0.77
C PRO A 137 0.90 -9.89 1.76
N ARG A 138 -0.12 -9.02 1.67
CA ARG A 138 -0.48 -8.01 2.67
C ARG A 138 -1.82 -8.37 3.27
N GLN A 139 -1.88 -8.51 4.58
CA GLN A 139 -3.12 -8.79 5.30
C GLN A 139 -4.18 -7.76 4.96
N LEU A 140 -5.43 -8.22 4.84
CA LEU A 140 -6.56 -7.36 4.50
C LEU A 140 -7.59 -7.40 5.63
N TYR A 141 -7.89 -6.22 6.14
CA TYR A 141 -8.89 -6.00 7.18
C TYR A 141 -10.01 -5.14 6.64
N ALA A 142 -11.23 -5.37 7.10
CA ALA A 142 -12.37 -4.53 6.79
C ALA A 142 -12.79 -3.78 8.05
N PHE A 143 -12.77 -2.47 8.00
CA PHE A 143 -13.41 -1.60 8.97
C PHE A 143 -14.88 -1.47 8.60
N CYS A 144 -15.78 -1.78 9.51
CA CYS A 144 -17.22 -1.64 9.32
C CYS A 144 -17.80 -0.76 10.43
N LEU A 145 -18.55 0.26 10.02
CA LEU A 145 -19.31 1.11 10.91
C LEU A 145 -20.78 1.07 10.51
N VAL A 146 -21.68 0.89 11.47
CA VAL A 146 -23.12 0.80 11.25
C VAL A 146 -23.84 1.85 12.10
N GLU A 147 -24.68 2.68 11.48
CA GLU A 147 -25.64 3.52 12.18
C GLU A 147 -26.78 2.65 12.67
N CYS A 148 -26.98 2.60 14.00
CA CYS A 148 -27.80 1.58 14.62
C CYS A 148 -29.30 1.76 14.45
N HIS A 149 -29.79 2.95 14.11
CA HIS A 149 -31.21 3.19 13.81
C HIS A 149 -31.57 2.74 12.39
N SER A 150 -30.93 3.29 11.40
CA SER A 150 -31.21 3.00 9.98
C SER A 150 -30.63 1.68 9.48
N ARG A 151 -29.57 1.18 10.12
CA ARG A 151 -28.71 0.08 9.65
C ARG A 151 -27.83 0.47 8.47
N LYS A 152 -27.70 1.76 8.16
CA LYS A 152 -26.76 2.26 7.16
C LYS A 152 -25.35 1.90 7.56
N MET A 153 -24.60 1.36 6.61
CA MET A 153 -23.25 0.88 6.88
C MET A 153 -22.22 1.61 6.03
N TYR A 154 -21.04 1.78 6.62
CA TYR A 154 -19.80 2.19 5.98
C TYR A 154 -18.83 1.02 6.02
N LEU A 155 -18.04 0.86 4.97
CA LEU A 155 -17.06 -0.21 4.82
C LEU A 155 -15.80 0.35 4.16
N GLU A 156 -14.65 0.10 4.78
CA GLU A 156 -13.34 0.44 4.23
C GLU A 156 -12.36 -0.70 4.49
N PHE A 157 -11.60 -1.09 3.46
CA PHE A 157 -10.55 -2.09 3.58
C PHE A 157 -9.20 -1.44 3.81
N THR A 158 -8.38 -2.06 4.66
CA THR A 158 -7.05 -1.56 5.03
C THR A 158 -6.05 -2.70 5.18
N HIS A 159 -4.75 -2.38 5.14
CA HIS A 159 -3.68 -3.33 5.43
C HIS A 159 -3.17 -3.26 6.88
N SER A 160 -3.73 -2.39 7.70
CA SER A 160 -3.34 -2.17 9.07
C SER A 160 -4.56 -1.93 9.97
N GLN A 161 -4.44 -2.31 11.23
CA GLN A 161 -5.39 -1.98 12.30
C GLN A 161 -4.71 -1.07 13.35
N SER A 162 -3.67 -0.29 12.94
CA SER A 162 -3.01 0.67 13.84
C SER A 162 -3.99 1.70 14.37
N PHE A 163 -3.59 2.41 15.41
CA PHE A 163 -4.40 3.48 15.99
C PHE A 163 -4.75 4.55 14.95
N GLU A 164 -3.76 4.98 14.18
CA GLU A 164 -3.92 5.98 13.12
C GLU A 164 -4.89 5.51 12.04
N THR A 165 -4.75 4.26 11.59
CA THR A 165 -5.69 3.66 10.61
C THR A 165 -7.09 3.57 11.18
N PHE A 166 -7.24 3.15 12.45
CA PHE A 166 -8.55 3.03 13.11
C PHE A 166 -9.27 4.37 13.21
N VAL A 167 -8.57 5.41 13.61
CA VAL A 167 -9.13 6.77 13.71
C VAL A 167 -9.44 7.32 12.32
N ARG A 168 -8.54 7.17 11.37
CA ARG A 168 -8.75 7.63 9.97
C ARG A 168 -9.97 6.99 9.32
N CYS A 169 -10.18 5.67 9.49
CA CYS A 169 -11.39 5.01 8.98
C CYS A 169 -12.67 5.57 9.62
N GLN A 170 -12.63 5.95 10.91
CA GLN A 170 -13.76 6.61 11.56
C GLN A 170 -14.03 8.00 10.97
N VAL A 171 -12.97 8.80 10.75
CA VAL A 171 -13.10 10.12 10.09
C VAL A 171 -13.75 9.99 8.73
N HIS A 172 -13.26 9.07 7.88
CA HIS A 172 -13.85 8.80 6.56
C HIS A 172 -15.33 8.35 6.66
N ALA A 173 -15.67 7.53 7.66
CA ALA A 173 -17.04 7.12 7.89
C ALA A 173 -17.93 8.29 8.32
N PHE A 174 -17.45 9.16 9.20
CA PHE A 174 -18.17 10.34 9.65
C PHE A 174 -18.39 11.33 8.49
N GLU A 175 -17.38 11.53 7.64
CA GLU A 175 -17.50 12.33 6.41
C GLU A 175 -18.54 11.74 5.46
N ALA A 176 -18.51 10.41 5.25
CA ALA A 176 -19.46 9.72 4.40
C ALA A 176 -20.90 9.79 4.91
N PHE A 177 -21.10 9.91 6.23
CA PHE A 177 -22.42 10.06 6.86
C PHE A 177 -22.83 11.52 7.05
N GLY A 178 -21.90 12.45 6.89
CA GLY A 178 -22.13 13.88 7.09
C GLY A 178 -22.18 14.30 8.56
N GLY A 179 -21.70 13.47 9.47
CA GLY A 179 -21.72 13.76 10.91
C GLY A 179 -21.31 12.57 11.77
N CYS A 180 -21.35 12.77 13.10
CA CYS A 180 -20.98 11.77 14.09
C CYS A 180 -22.17 11.47 15.03
N ALA A 181 -22.35 10.19 15.41
CA ALA A 181 -23.35 9.82 16.41
C ALA A 181 -22.94 10.26 17.82
N ARG A 182 -23.92 10.29 18.75
CA ARG A 182 -23.65 10.63 20.15
C ARG A 182 -22.73 9.63 20.83
N GLU A 183 -22.88 8.34 20.54
CA GLU A 183 -22.11 7.26 21.13
C GLU A 183 -21.48 6.38 20.04
N LEU A 184 -20.22 5.99 20.24
CA LEU A 184 -19.51 4.99 19.44
C LEU A 184 -19.27 3.75 20.28
N TRP A 185 -19.81 2.63 19.80
CA TRP A 185 -19.69 1.34 20.46
C TRP A 185 -18.75 0.43 19.65
N PHE A 186 -17.77 -0.17 20.33
CA PHE A 186 -16.80 -1.08 19.74
C PHE A 186 -16.40 -2.16 20.74
N ASP A 187 -15.86 -3.25 20.22
CA ASP A 187 -15.31 -4.31 21.06
C ASP A 187 -14.03 -3.83 21.77
N ASN A 188 -13.49 -4.65 22.67
CA ASN A 188 -12.25 -4.41 23.40
C ASN A 188 -11.05 -4.31 22.46
N LEU A 189 -11.01 -3.29 21.60
CA LEU A 189 -9.91 -3.02 20.70
C LEU A 189 -8.74 -2.44 21.50
N ALA A 190 -7.59 -3.12 21.49
CA ALA A 190 -6.37 -2.66 22.14
C ALA A 190 -5.92 -1.25 21.70
N THR A 191 -6.35 -0.81 20.52
CA THR A 191 -6.10 0.55 20.01
C THR A 191 -6.92 1.62 20.74
N ALA A 192 -8.12 1.32 21.19
CA ALA A 192 -9.02 2.25 21.87
C ALA A 192 -9.04 2.07 23.39
N VAL A 193 -8.88 0.83 23.88
CA VAL A 193 -8.97 0.45 25.30
C VAL A 193 -7.56 0.15 25.82
N ALA A 194 -7.12 0.89 26.82
CA ALA A 194 -5.83 0.69 27.48
C ALA A 194 -5.89 -0.41 28.54
N GLU A 195 -6.98 -0.46 29.31
CA GLU A 195 -7.20 -1.44 30.38
C GLU A 195 -8.68 -1.74 30.52
N HIS A 196 -9.00 -2.98 30.85
CA HIS A 196 -10.37 -3.42 31.11
C HIS A 196 -10.39 -4.34 32.33
N GLU A 197 -11.09 -3.93 33.39
CA GLU A 197 -11.26 -4.70 34.61
C GLU A 197 -12.75 -4.75 35.01
N GLY A 198 -13.39 -5.87 34.81
CA GLY A 198 -14.82 -6.04 35.06
C GLY A 198 -15.66 -5.11 34.19
N ASN A 199 -16.33 -4.15 34.82
CA ASN A 199 -17.14 -3.11 34.16
C ASN A 199 -16.39 -1.78 33.97
N LEU A 200 -15.13 -1.70 34.43
CA LEU A 200 -14.32 -0.49 34.33
C LEU A 200 -13.47 -0.55 33.08
N VAL A 201 -13.54 0.47 32.26
CA VAL A 201 -12.79 0.61 31.01
C VAL A 201 -11.96 1.88 31.07
N ARG A 202 -10.64 1.72 30.89
CA ARG A 202 -9.73 2.85 30.68
C ARG A 202 -9.41 2.98 29.20
N PHE A 203 -9.85 4.05 28.59
CA PHE A 203 -9.57 4.34 27.19
C PHE A 203 -8.17 4.92 26.99
N ASN A 204 -7.60 4.69 25.82
CA ASN A 204 -6.37 5.32 25.39
C ASN A 204 -6.55 6.86 25.40
N PRO A 205 -5.65 7.64 26.03
CA PRO A 205 -5.74 9.10 26.08
C PRO A 205 -5.83 9.77 24.70
N ARG A 206 -5.12 9.23 23.70
CA ARG A 206 -5.19 9.71 22.31
C ARG A 206 -6.58 9.49 21.71
N PHE A 207 -7.23 8.36 22.05
CA PHE A 207 -8.59 8.08 21.61
C PHE A 207 -9.63 8.99 22.31
N LEU A 208 -9.42 9.30 23.58
CA LEU A 208 -10.25 10.29 24.28
C LEU A 208 -10.11 11.70 23.70
N ALA A 209 -8.91 12.09 23.26
CA ALA A 209 -8.70 13.36 22.57
C ALA A 209 -9.49 13.40 21.25
N PHE A 210 -9.42 12.34 20.46
CA PHE A 210 -10.21 12.18 19.24
C PHE A 210 -11.73 12.22 19.53
N ALA A 211 -12.19 11.51 20.57
CA ALA A 211 -13.60 11.52 20.96
C ALA A 211 -14.11 12.92 21.35
N ARG A 212 -13.26 13.72 22.01
CA ARG A 212 -13.59 15.12 22.34
C ARG A 212 -13.63 16.00 21.09
N GLU A 213 -12.69 15.82 20.16
CA GLU A 213 -12.64 16.58 18.90
C GLU A 213 -13.92 16.40 18.08
N PHE A 214 -14.42 15.17 17.98
CA PHE A 214 -15.65 14.85 17.23
C PHE A 214 -16.92 14.88 18.08
N GLY A 215 -16.80 15.10 19.37
CA GLY A 215 -17.92 15.28 20.31
C GLY A 215 -18.71 14.00 20.63
N PHE A 216 -18.14 12.80 20.50
CA PHE A 216 -18.82 11.55 20.81
C PHE A 216 -18.36 10.93 22.14
N ILE A 217 -19.19 10.05 22.68
CA ILE A 217 -18.88 9.26 23.88
C ILE A 217 -18.46 7.86 23.46
N PRO A 218 -17.21 7.45 23.74
CA PRO A 218 -16.76 6.09 23.47
C PRO A 218 -17.38 5.09 24.46
N ARG A 219 -17.83 3.95 23.94
CA ARG A 219 -18.40 2.84 24.71
C ARG A 219 -17.74 1.54 24.30
N ALA A 220 -17.12 0.85 25.25
CA ALA A 220 -16.68 -0.53 25.03
C ALA A 220 -17.81 -1.49 25.35
N CYS A 221 -18.05 -2.48 24.50
CA CYS A 221 -19.02 -3.54 24.78
C CYS A 221 -18.57 -4.37 25.98
N HIS A 222 -19.53 -4.83 26.77
CA HIS A 222 -19.23 -5.70 27.90
C HIS A 222 -18.70 -7.06 27.42
N VAL A 223 -17.77 -7.63 28.18
CA VAL A 223 -17.26 -8.97 27.90
C VAL A 223 -18.41 -9.99 27.92
N ALA A 224 -18.51 -10.82 26.90
CA ALA A 224 -19.57 -11.82 26.71
C ALA A 224 -21.00 -11.28 26.46
N ALA A 225 -21.17 -9.98 26.18
CA ALA A 225 -22.47 -9.38 25.84
C ALA A 225 -22.69 -9.32 24.32
N ALA A 226 -22.69 -10.48 23.65
CA ALA A 226 -22.86 -10.58 22.20
C ALA A 226 -24.11 -9.88 21.64
N TRP A 227 -25.16 -9.70 22.47
CA TRP A 227 -26.37 -8.99 22.06
C TRP A 227 -26.17 -7.47 21.88
N GLU A 228 -25.18 -6.89 22.51
CA GLU A 228 -24.85 -5.46 22.36
C GLU A 228 -24.26 -5.14 20.98
N LYS A 229 -23.54 -6.09 20.37
CA LYS A 229 -22.78 -5.92 19.14
C LYS A 229 -23.44 -6.58 17.91
N GLY A 230 -24.55 -7.29 18.09
CA GLY A 230 -25.16 -8.12 17.06
C GLY A 230 -25.51 -7.41 15.74
N LYS A 231 -25.54 -6.07 15.67
CA LYS A 231 -25.84 -5.31 14.46
C LYS A 231 -24.63 -5.24 13.53
N VAL A 232 -23.46 -4.88 14.04
CA VAL A 232 -22.24 -4.76 13.23
C VAL A 232 -21.62 -6.12 12.91
N GLU A 233 -21.70 -7.11 13.80
CA GLU A 233 -21.28 -8.49 13.49
C GLU A 233 -22.08 -9.07 12.32
N ARG A 234 -23.39 -8.82 12.29
CA ARG A 234 -24.26 -9.21 11.15
C ARG A 234 -23.88 -8.44 9.88
N ALA A 235 -23.46 -7.17 9.98
CA ALA A 235 -22.98 -6.39 8.86
C ALA A 235 -21.69 -6.99 8.26
N ILE A 236 -20.70 -7.36 9.09
CA ILE A 236 -19.48 -8.05 8.63
C ILE A 236 -19.83 -9.43 8.02
N GLY A 237 -20.75 -10.17 8.66
CA GLY A 237 -21.27 -11.42 8.09
C GLY A 237 -21.91 -11.21 6.72
N TYR A 238 -22.66 -10.13 6.53
CA TYR A 238 -23.25 -9.77 5.25
C TYR A 238 -22.19 -9.39 4.20
N VAL A 239 -21.15 -8.64 4.58
CA VAL A 239 -19.99 -8.37 3.70
C VAL A 239 -19.37 -9.68 3.22
N ARG A 240 -19.13 -10.64 4.13
CA ARG A 240 -18.54 -11.95 3.80
C ARG A 240 -19.42 -12.80 2.87
N GLN A 241 -20.73 -12.70 2.98
CA GLN A 241 -21.68 -13.52 2.23
C GLN A 241 -22.14 -12.87 0.92
N ASN A 242 -22.15 -11.54 0.82
CA ASN A 242 -22.71 -10.83 -0.32
C ASN A 242 -21.72 -9.99 -1.12
N PHE A 243 -20.79 -9.28 -0.43
CA PHE A 243 -19.78 -8.50 -1.13
C PHE A 243 -18.60 -9.35 -1.61
N TRP A 244 -18.07 -10.19 -0.71
CA TRP A 244 -16.78 -10.86 -0.92
C TRP A 244 -16.80 -11.98 -1.99
N PRO A 245 -17.82 -12.87 -2.08
CA PRO A 245 -17.81 -14.01 -2.99
C PRO A 245 -17.74 -13.60 -4.46
N LEU A 246 -17.01 -14.37 -5.26
CA LEU A 246 -16.90 -14.23 -6.72
C LEU A 246 -16.31 -12.88 -7.20
N ARG A 247 -15.69 -12.10 -6.32
CA ARG A 247 -14.99 -10.86 -6.68
C ARG A 247 -13.49 -11.10 -6.68
N SER A 248 -12.81 -10.40 -7.56
CA SER A 248 -11.35 -10.28 -7.61
C SER A 248 -10.95 -8.83 -7.41
N PHE A 249 -9.82 -8.62 -6.78
CA PHE A 249 -9.33 -7.27 -6.45
C PHE A 249 -7.88 -7.15 -6.88
N ALA A 250 -7.58 -6.09 -7.61
CA ALA A 250 -6.23 -5.80 -8.08
C ALA A 250 -5.34 -5.27 -6.93
N ASP A 251 -5.88 -4.35 -6.14
CA ASP A 251 -5.18 -3.70 -5.03
C ASP A 251 -6.16 -3.13 -3.99
N LEU A 252 -5.61 -2.42 -2.99
CA LEU A 252 -6.40 -1.79 -1.94
C LEU A 252 -7.35 -0.70 -2.47
N SER A 253 -6.96 0.01 -3.50
CA SER A 253 -7.80 1.06 -4.12
C SER A 253 -9.00 0.44 -4.83
N ASP A 254 -8.77 -0.65 -5.56
CA ASP A 254 -9.80 -1.37 -6.29
C ASP A 254 -10.82 -2.00 -5.34
N VAL A 255 -10.38 -2.72 -4.29
CA VAL A 255 -11.34 -3.30 -3.32
C VAL A 255 -12.19 -2.21 -2.65
N ASN A 256 -11.61 -1.07 -2.31
CA ASN A 256 -12.35 0.05 -1.73
C ASN A 256 -13.29 0.74 -2.73
N ALA A 257 -12.92 0.84 -4.00
CA ALA A 257 -13.79 1.35 -5.05
C ALA A 257 -15.00 0.44 -5.27
N GLN A 258 -14.78 -0.89 -5.32
CA GLN A 258 -15.86 -1.87 -5.43
C GLN A 258 -16.75 -1.88 -4.18
N ALA A 259 -16.18 -1.73 -2.98
CA ALA A 259 -16.93 -1.66 -1.73
C ALA A 259 -17.83 -0.43 -1.67
N ARG A 260 -17.32 0.76 -2.07
CA ARG A 260 -18.14 1.99 -2.14
C ARG A 260 -19.32 1.84 -3.09
N ARG A 261 -19.07 1.28 -4.29
CA ARG A 261 -20.15 1.02 -5.27
C ARG A 261 -21.18 0.06 -4.71
N TRP A 262 -20.75 -1.03 -4.11
CA TRP A 262 -21.64 -2.02 -3.49
C TRP A 262 -22.46 -1.42 -2.34
N LEU A 263 -21.88 -0.56 -1.51
CA LEU A 263 -22.61 0.16 -0.46
C LEU A 263 -23.70 1.05 -1.04
N GLN A 264 -23.40 1.81 -2.08
CA GLN A 264 -24.30 2.78 -2.71
C GLN A 264 -25.42 2.09 -3.49
N GLU A 265 -25.12 1.04 -4.24
CA GLU A 265 -26.08 0.40 -5.16
C GLU A 265 -26.85 -0.77 -4.53
N ILE A 266 -26.26 -1.45 -3.55
CA ILE A 266 -26.81 -2.70 -3.02
C ILE A 266 -27.05 -2.64 -1.51
N ALA A 267 -25.98 -2.45 -0.71
CA ALA A 267 -26.05 -2.69 0.72
C ALA A 267 -26.97 -1.71 1.45
N ASN A 268 -26.88 -0.42 1.14
CA ASN A 268 -27.69 0.62 1.78
C ASN A 268 -29.03 0.87 1.08
N GLN A 269 -29.23 0.29 -0.12
CA GLN A 269 -30.50 0.38 -0.87
C GLN A 269 -31.44 -0.81 -0.65
N ARG A 270 -30.91 -1.94 -0.15
CA ARG A 270 -31.74 -3.13 0.06
C ARG A 270 -32.77 -2.91 1.16
N LYS A 271 -33.97 -3.43 0.99
CA LYS A 271 -34.96 -3.51 2.07
C LYS A 271 -34.42 -4.36 3.22
N HIS A 272 -34.14 -3.73 4.36
CA HIS A 272 -33.59 -4.41 5.52
C HIS A 272 -34.66 -5.24 6.22
N ARG A 273 -34.36 -6.53 6.52
CA ARG A 273 -35.34 -7.50 7.05
C ARG A 273 -36.00 -7.05 8.37
N GLU A 274 -35.23 -6.39 9.25
CA GLU A 274 -35.71 -6.01 10.58
C GLU A 274 -36.49 -4.68 10.55
N THR A 275 -36.06 -3.71 9.76
CA THR A 275 -36.68 -2.37 9.71
C THR A 275 -37.77 -2.26 8.66
N GLY A 276 -37.79 -3.16 7.67
CA GLY A 276 -38.73 -3.12 6.57
C GLY A 276 -38.48 -2.01 5.55
N GLN A 277 -37.45 -1.16 5.75
CA GLN A 277 -37.07 -0.02 4.91
C GLN A 277 -35.63 -0.17 4.43
N ALA A 278 -35.25 0.57 3.38
CA ALA A 278 -33.86 0.66 2.98
C ALA A 278 -33.06 1.51 4.00
N PRO A 279 -31.80 1.13 4.31
CA PRO A 279 -30.97 1.92 5.23
C PRO A 279 -30.85 3.38 4.83
N ASP A 280 -30.68 3.71 3.56
CA ASP A 280 -30.57 5.08 3.06
C ASP A 280 -31.86 5.87 3.22
N GLU A 281 -33.04 5.24 3.03
CA GLU A 281 -34.34 5.87 3.23
C GLU A 281 -34.63 6.19 4.71
N ARG A 282 -34.13 5.32 5.60
CA ARG A 282 -34.34 5.47 7.05
C ARG A 282 -33.30 6.36 7.74
N PHE A 283 -32.19 6.63 7.07
CA PHE A 283 -31.10 7.41 7.62
C PHE A 283 -31.45 8.89 7.72
N GLN A 284 -31.14 9.50 8.85
CA GLN A 284 -31.42 10.90 9.17
C GLN A 284 -30.11 11.64 9.46
N PRO A 285 -29.45 12.20 8.47
CA PRO A 285 -28.16 12.89 8.67
C PRO A 285 -28.28 14.11 9.59
N GLU A 286 -29.43 14.78 9.64
CA GLU A 286 -29.71 15.92 10.52
C GLU A 286 -29.72 15.55 12.00
N ALA A 287 -29.89 14.28 12.36
CA ALA A 287 -29.81 13.81 13.74
C ALA A 287 -28.36 13.60 14.22
N LEU A 288 -27.39 13.63 13.30
CA LEU A 288 -25.96 13.50 13.62
C LEU A 288 -25.40 14.83 14.12
N ARG A 289 -24.36 14.75 14.93
CA ARG A 289 -23.56 15.91 15.34
C ARG A 289 -22.71 16.39 14.16
N PRO A 290 -22.60 17.70 13.94
CA PRO A 290 -21.77 18.25 12.88
C PRO A 290 -20.30 17.89 13.10
N LEU A 291 -19.57 17.76 11.99
CA LEU A 291 -18.14 17.53 12.01
C LEU A 291 -17.38 18.81 12.43
N PRO A 292 -16.22 18.69 13.08
CA PRO A 292 -15.36 19.82 13.38
C PRO A 292 -14.87 20.46 12.06
N LEU A 293 -14.72 21.79 12.04
CA LEU A 293 -14.23 22.55 10.88
C LEU A 293 -12.77 22.21 10.55
N LEU A 294 -11.99 21.88 11.56
CA LEU A 294 -10.58 21.48 11.43
C LEU A 294 -10.41 20.16 12.15
N THR A 295 -9.82 19.20 11.48
CA THR A 295 -9.50 17.89 12.05
C THR A 295 -8.00 17.74 12.25
N SER A 296 -7.62 17.03 13.32
CA SER A 296 -6.23 16.64 13.56
C SER A 296 -5.70 15.74 12.42
N ASP A 297 -4.38 15.73 12.24
CA ASP A 297 -3.73 14.87 11.24
C ASP A 297 -3.59 13.44 11.79
N TYR A 298 -4.41 12.52 11.29
CA TYR A 298 -4.44 11.11 11.70
C TYR A 298 -3.74 10.18 10.69
N ARG A 299 -2.81 10.71 9.88
CA ARG A 299 -1.95 9.86 9.05
C ARG A 299 -0.99 9.04 9.89
N ASP A 300 -0.61 7.87 9.39
CA ASP A 300 0.46 7.08 10.00
C ASP A 300 1.70 7.97 10.14
N CYS A 301 2.30 8.02 11.32
CA CYS A 301 3.42 8.90 11.61
C CYS A 301 4.59 8.09 12.17
N ALA A 302 5.76 8.24 11.57
CA ALA A 302 7.00 7.59 12.01
C ALA A 302 8.19 8.53 11.85
N GLU A 303 9.18 8.41 12.73
CA GLU A 303 10.48 9.03 12.56
C GLU A 303 11.44 8.06 11.86
N ALA A 304 12.16 8.53 10.88
CA ALA A 304 13.13 7.74 10.13
C ALA A 304 14.44 8.52 9.95
N LEU A 305 15.57 7.82 10.16
CA LEU A 305 16.91 8.36 9.94
C LEU A 305 17.24 8.28 8.44
N VAL A 306 17.79 9.38 7.90
CA VAL A 306 18.33 9.39 6.54
C VAL A 306 19.76 8.84 6.57
N HIS A 307 19.96 7.73 5.88
CA HIS A 307 21.27 7.09 5.75
C HIS A 307 22.17 7.79 4.72
N LYS A 308 23.47 7.44 4.72
CA LYS A 308 24.46 8.02 3.79
C LYS A 308 24.17 7.77 2.31
N ASP A 309 23.34 6.78 2.00
CA ASP A 309 22.86 6.45 0.66
C ASP A 309 21.61 7.23 0.24
N LEU A 310 21.30 8.33 0.95
CA LEU A 310 20.16 9.25 0.75
C LEU A 310 18.80 8.64 1.07
N ARG A 311 18.75 7.46 1.69
CA ARG A 311 17.53 6.69 1.90
C ARG A 311 17.07 6.72 3.34
N LEU A 312 15.77 6.78 3.52
CA LEU A 312 15.08 6.40 4.75
C LEU A 312 14.14 5.23 4.48
N THR A 313 13.82 4.46 5.50
CA THR A 313 12.97 3.28 5.37
C THR A 313 11.62 3.52 6.05
N PHE A 314 10.53 3.19 5.35
CA PHE A 314 9.18 3.21 5.88
C PHE A 314 8.35 2.08 5.27
N ASP A 315 7.63 1.31 6.08
CA ASP A 315 6.78 0.18 5.69
C ASP A 315 7.45 -0.82 4.72
N GLY A 316 8.75 -1.09 4.94
CA GLY A 316 9.54 -2.03 4.12
C GLY A 316 9.99 -1.49 2.76
N ASN A 317 9.78 -0.20 2.47
CA ASN A 317 10.22 0.49 1.27
C ASN A 317 11.27 1.56 1.61
N ARG A 318 12.05 1.97 0.61
CA ARG A 318 13.11 2.97 0.73
C ARG A 318 12.73 4.23 -0.04
N TYR A 319 12.83 5.37 0.61
CA TYR A 319 12.48 6.68 0.04
C TYR A 319 13.71 7.57 0.07
N CYS A 320 14.11 8.08 -1.10
CA CYS A 320 15.25 8.97 -1.21
C CYS A 320 14.86 10.41 -0.90
N VAL A 321 15.78 11.13 -0.29
CA VAL A 321 15.63 12.56 -0.02
C VAL A 321 16.91 13.30 -0.43
N SER A 322 16.87 14.65 -0.45
CA SER A 322 18.04 15.48 -0.78
C SER A 322 19.25 15.17 0.11
N PRO A 323 20.47 15.17 -0.45
CA PRO A 323 21.72 14.91 0.27
C PRO A 323 21.92 15.75 1.54
N ARG A 324 21.33 16.94 1.60
CA ARG A 324 21.42 17.85 2.76
C ARG A 324 20.84 17.28 4.05
N PHE A 325 20.00 16.26 3.94
CA PHE A 325 19.34 15.63 5.09
C PHE A 325 20.04 14.36 5.59
N VAL A 326 21.19 14.01 5.02
CA VAL A 326 21.96 12.83 5.49
C VAL A 326 22.31 12.97 6.96
N GLY A 327 21.99 11.95 7.77
CA GLY A 327 22.18 11.96 9.22
C GLY A 327 21.05 12.63 10.01
N HIS A 328 20.06 13.24 9.37
CA HIS A 328 18.90 13.83 10.03
C HIS A 328 17.81 12.78 10.28
N LYS A 329 17.06 12.95 11.35
CA LYS A 329 15.79 12.25 11.57
C LYS A 329 14.67 13.08 10.96
N LEU A 330 13.92 12.50 10.05
CA LEU A 330 12.80 13.13 9.37
C LEU A 330 11.50 12.46 9.78
N THR A 331 10.40 13.21 9.77
CA THR A 331 9.07 12.70 10.03
C THR A 331 8.45 12.21 8.73
N VAL A 332 8.01 10.95 8.71
CA VAL A 332 7.26 10.35 7.61
C VAL A 332 5.80 10.30 8.01
N LYS A 333 4.92 10.91 7.23
CA LYS A 333 3.47 10.79 7.37
C LYS A 333 2.89 10.10 6.15
N ALA A 334 2.03 9.10 6.38
CA ALA A 334 1.47 8.31 5.31
C ALA A 334 -0.02 8.03 5.49
N ASP A 335 -0.73 8.02 4.38
CA ASP A 335 -2.11 7.56 4.26
C ASP A 335 -2.23 6.39 3.27
N SER A 336 -3.43 6.09 2.78
CA SER A 336 -3.66 5.02 1.81
C SER A 336 -3.13 5.35 0.41
N SER A 337 -2.88 6.63 0.09
CA SER A 337 -2.54 7.14 -1.24
C SER A 337 -1.13 7.69 -1.34
N SER A 338 -0.57 8.22 -0.27
CA SER A 338 0.69 8.96 -0.27
C SER A 338 1.59 8.67 0.93
N VAL A 339 2.89 8.89 0.72
CA VAL A 339 3.93 8.94 1.75
C VAL A 339 4.61 10.30 1.62
N THR A 340 4.50 11.14 2.64
CA THR A 340 5.04 12.49 2.66
C THR A 340 6.12 12.61 3.74
N ILE A 341 7.26 13.14 3.39
CA ILE A 341 8.41 13.30 4.29
C ILE A 341 8.54 14.76 4.67
N TYR A 342 8.69 15.00 5.97
CA TYR A 342 8.77 16.34 6.58
C TYR A 342 10.08 16.52 7.33
N ASP A 343 10.64 17.71 7.22
CA ASP A 343 11.61 18.24 8.19
C ASP A 343 10.85 19.16 9.15
N GLN A 344 10.64 18.67 10.38
CA GLN A 344 9.73 19.30 11.35
C GLN A 344 8.30 19.46 10.77
N THR A 345 7.93 20.67 10.34
CA THR A 345 6.62 21.00 9.75
C THR A 345 6.67 21.23 8.24
N ILE A 346 7.86 21.27 7.64
CA ILE A 346 8.06 21.60 6.23
C ILE A 346 8.03 20.31 5.41
N GLU A 347 7.11 20.24 4.43
CA GLU A 347 7.10 19.15 3.46
C GLU A 347 8.34 19.21 2.57
N ILE A 348 9.14 18.12 2.56
CA ILE A 348 10.34 17.99 1.75
C ILE A 348 10.01 17.33 0.41
N VAL A 349 9.30 16.20 0.47
CA VAL A 349 8.98 15.39 -0.69
C VAL A 349 7.77 14.50 -0.42
N ARG A 350 6.99 14.26 -1.47
CA ARG A 350 5.82 13.36 -1.45
C ARG A 350 5.99 12.30 -2.51
N TYR A 351 5.63 11.06 -2.14
CA TYR A 351 5.61 9.89 -3.01
C TYR A 351 4.22 9.25 -3.01
N ALA A 352 3.86 8.56 -4.07
CA ALA A 352 2.69 7.70 -4.07
C ALA A 352 2.89 6.53 -3.08
N ARG A 353 1.84 6.13 -2.37
CA ARG A 353 1.88 4.96 -1.49
C ARG A 353 2.09 3.70 -2.32
N CYS A 354 3.05 2.87 -1.92
CA CYS A 354 3.30 1.57 -2.52
C CYS A 354 3.15 0.48 -1.45
N TRP A 355 2.30 -0.50 -1.74
CA TRP A 355 2.04 -1.62 -0.84
C TRP A 355 2.96 -2.82 -1.08
N GLU A 356 3.75 -2.81 -2.16
CA GLU A 356 4.88 -3.73 -2.35
C GLU A 356 5.96 -3.48 -1.28
N ARG A 357 6.90 -4.42 -1.16
CA ARG A 357 8.06 -4.26 -0.27
C ARG A 357 9.35 -4.27 -1.06
N GLY A 358 10.39 -3.64 -0.48
CA GLY A 358 11.74 -3.61 -1.06
C GLY A 358 11.93 -2.60 -2.18
N GLN A 359 10.90 -1.81 -2.53
CA GLN A 359 10.97 -0.79 -3.57
C GLN A 359 11.78 0.42 -3.12
N THR A 360 12.36 1.14 -4.10
CA THR A 360 13.11 2.37 -3.86
C THR A 360 12.57 3.51 -4.73
N PHE A 361 12.24 4.62 -4.11
CA PHE A 361 11.61 5.78 -4.76
C PHE A 361 12.54 7.00 -4.75
N GLY A 362 12.57 7.75 -5.86
CA GLY A 362 13.27 9.03 -5.96
C GLY A 362 14.79 8.95 -6.15
N ALA A 363 15.36 7.76 -6.39
CA ALA A 363 16.80 7.55 -6.48
C ALA A 363 17.46 8.43 -7.55
N GLU A 364 16.97 8.43 -8.77
CA GLU A 364 17.57 9.18 -9.89
C GLU A 364 17.64 10.69 -9.64
N ARG A 365 16.56 11.25 -9.07
CA ARG A 365 16.47 12.70 -8.78
C ARG A 365 17.58 13.13 -7.84
N PHE A 366 17.72 12.44 -6.71
CA PHE A 366 18.63 12.87 -5.64
C PHE A 366 20.07 12.41 -5.86
N GLN A 367 20.31 11.36 -6.65
CA GLN A 367 21.64 10.98 -7.10
C GLN A 367 22.24 12.05 -8.02
N LYS A 368 21.45 12.60 -8.95
CA LYS A 368 21.91 13.73 -9.79
C LYS A 368 22.29 14.95 -8.95
N GLU A 369 21.50 15.26 -7.92
CA GLU A 369 21.80 16.34 -6.98
C GLU A 369 23.11 16.08 -6.22
N LEU A 370 23.31 14.84 -5.72
CA LEU A 370 24.55 14.45 -5.04
C LEU A 370 25.78 14.58 -5.95
N TYR A 371 25.70 14.07 -7.19
CA TYR A 371 26.80 14.18 -8.15
C TYR A 371 27.15 15.64 -8.47
N ALA A 372 26.16 16.50 -8.60
CA ALA A 372 26.38 17.93 -8.80
C ALA A 372 27.09 18.58 -7.59
N GLN A 373 26.70 18.23 -6.37
CA GLN A 373 27.38 18.71 -5.15
C GLN A 373 28.80 18.17 -5.05
N MET A 374 29.05 16.90 -5.36
CA MET A 374 30.41 16.33 -5.35
C MET A 374 31.30 16.97 -6.41
N ALA A 375 30.80 17.21 -7.62
CA ALA A 375 31.53 17.91 -8.66
C ALA A 375 31.86 19.34 -8.26
N ALA A 376 30.93 20.02 -7.57
CA ALA A 376 31.20 21.35 -7.04
C ALA A 376 32.27 21.35 -5.91
N ALA A 377 32.22 20.36 -5.02
CA ALA A 377 33.18 20.24 -3.92
C ALA A 377 34.60 19.86 -4.38
N GLN A 378 34.72 19.15 -5.53
CA GLN A 378 36.02 18.74 -6.09
C GLN A 378 36.79 19.90 -6.77
N ARG A 379 36.14 21.06 -7.00
CA ARG A 379 36.81 22.22 -7.56
C ARG A 379 37.78 22.79 -6.56
N SER A 380 39.04 23.05 -7.00
CA SER A 380 39.98 23.77 -6.15
C SER A 380 39.45 25.17 -5.79
N ALA A 381 39.78 25.68 -4.62
CA ALA A 381 39.36 27.03 -4.21
C ALA A 381 39.76 28.12 -5.24
N ALA A 382 40.89 27.92 -5.94
CA ALA A 382 41.31 28.76 -7.04
C ALA A 382 40.34 28.70 -8.24
N GLN A 383 39.92 27.49 -8.65
CA GLN A 383 38.95 27.32 -9.75
C GLN A 383 37.61 27.97 -9.40
N GLN A 384 37.12 27.77 -8.17
CA GLN A 384 35.87 28.39 -7.71
C GLN A 384 35.92 29.92 -7.78
N ARG A 385 37.02 30.52 -7.34
CA ARG A 385 37.23 31.97 -7.44
C ARG A 385 37.27 32.47 -8.88
N LEU A 386 37.92 31.73 -9.81
CA LEU A 386 37.91 32.06 -11.24
C LEU A 386 36.50 32.08 -11.82
N VAL A 387 35.67 31.09 -11.47
CA VAL A 387 34.28 31.02 -11.92
C VAL A 387 33.45 32.19 -11.35
N VAL A 388 33.67 32.58 -10.11
CA VAL A 388 33.04 33.76 -9.49
C VAL A 388 33.45 35.06 -10.19
N LEU A 389 34.72 35.22 -10.54
CA LEU A 389 35.27 36.44 -11.14
C LEU A 389 34.93 36.59 -12.64
N LEU A 390 34.98 35.49 -13.40
CA LEU A 390 34.85 35.49 -14.86
C LEU A 390 33.46 35.02 -15.36
N GLY A 391 32.61 34.50 -14.44
CA GLY A 391 31.29 33.97 -14.78
C GLY A 391 31.31 32.54 -15.35
N PRO A 392 30.16 32.05 -15.87
CA PRO A 392 29.99 30.68 -16.32
C PRO A 392 30.95 30.23 -17.43
N ILE A 393 31.47 31.18 -18.22
CA ILE A 393 32.42 30.89 -19.31
C ILE A 393 33.70 30.25 -18.77
N ALA A 394 34.14 30.63 -17.57
CA ALA A 394 35.36 30.10 -16.96
C ALA A 394 35.24 28.58 -16.70
N GLU A 395 34.04 28.12 -16.35
CA GLU A 395 33.83 26.67 -16.10
C GLU A 395 33.94 25.85 -17.38
N SER A 396 33.29 26.28 -18.47
CA SER A 396 33.38 25.59 -19.75
C SER A 396 34.79 25.68 -20.32
N TYR A 397 35.43 26.81 -20.23
CA TYR A 397 36.81 27.00 -20.69
C TYR A 397 37.82 26.12 -19.95
N LEU A 398 37.75 26.05 -18.61
CA LEU A 398 38.61 25.22 -17.79
C LEU A 398 38.38 23.72 -18.00
N ARG A 399 37.16 23.32 -18.35
CA ARG A 399 36.82 21.93 -18.68
C ARG A 399 37.48 21.51 -19.99
N GLU A 400 37.42 22.34 -21.02
CA GLU A 400 38.06 22.06 -22.30
C GLU A 400 39.61 22.16 -22.19
N LEU A 401 40.12 23.12 -21.41
CA LEU A 401 41.54 23.23 -21.10
C LEU A 401 42.08 21.98 -20.41
N ALA A 402 41.30 21.32 -19.58
CA ALA A 402 41.68 20.07 -18.92
C ALA A 402 41.84 18.88 -19.90
N GLY A 403 41.26 18.97 -21.10
CA GLY A 403 41.48 18.03 -22.19
C GLY A 403 42.78 18.25 -22.97
N THR A 404 43.57 19.26 -22.64
CA THR A 404 44.85 19.55 -23.29
C THR A 404 46.05 19.05 -22.45
N ASP A 405 47.22 18.86 -23.07
CA ASP A 405 48.44 18.41 -22.39
C ASP A 405 49.10 19.46 -21.49
N ARG A 406 48.38 20.55 -21.17
CA ARG A 406 48.91 21.69 -20.42
C ARG A 406 48.69 21.51 -18.90
N SER A 407 49.63 21.97 -18.08
CA SER A 407 49.47 21.93 -16.63
C SER A 407 48.39 22.88 -16.15
N LEU A 408 47.25 22.33 -15.68
CA LEU A 408 46.11 23.11 -15.18
C LEU A 408 46.47 24.08 -14.06
N ALA A 409 47.33 23.66 -13.12
CA ALA A 409 47.76 24.51 -12.01
C ALA A 409 48.52 25.76 -12.49
N ARG A 410 49.34 25.60 -13.54
CA ARG A 410 50.04 26.70 -14.17
C ARG A 410 49.09 27.63 -14.91
N GLN A 411 48.22 27.06 -15.71
CA GLN A 411 47.21 27.80 -16.49
C GLN A 411 46.26 28.62 -15.59
N VAL A 412 45.79 28.04 -14.50
CA VAL A 412 44.97 28.74 -13.50
C VAL A 412 45.72 29.93 -12.89
N ARG A 413 47.03 29.78 -12.59
CA ARG A 413 47.84 30.88 -12.06
C ARG A 413 48.01 31.99 -13.08
N GLU A 414 48.35 31.66 -14.32
CA GLU A 414 48.49 32.63 -15.42
C GLU A 414 47.16 33.37 -15.68
N LEU A 415 46.02 32.71 -15.58
CA LEU A 415 44.72 33.40 -15.66
C LEU A 415 44.50 34.42 -14.55
N TYR A 416 44.95 34.11 -13.32
CA TYR A 416 44.89 35.10 -12.23
C TYR A 416 45.80 36.31 -12.48
N ASP A 417 46.98 36.08 -13.04
CA ASP A 417 47.89 37.18 -13.40
C ASP A 417 47.22 38.06 -14.48
N LEU A 418 46.60 37.48 -15.49
CA LEU A 418 45.83 38.22 -16.49
C LEU A 418 44.65 38.99 -15.91
N ILE A 419 43.94 38.44 -14.94
CA ILE A 419 42.83 39.13 -14.26
C ILE A 419 43.37 40.35 -13.46
N ARG A 420 44.51 40.19 -12.79
CA ARG A 420 45.15 41.29 -12.06
C ARG A 420 45.59 42.42 -13.00
N ASP A 421 46.14 42.07 -14.18
CA ASP A 421 46.71 43.04 -15.10
C ASP A 421 45.67 43.71 -16.03
N TYR A 422 44.61 42.99 -16.42
CA TYR A 422 43.64 43.46 -17.40
C TYR A 422 42.19 43.60 -16.85
N GLY A 423 41.95 43.13 -15.65
CA GLY A 423 40.63 43.12 -15.03
C GLY A 423 39.75 41.94 -15.47
N PRO A 424 38.74 41.56 -14.64
CA PRO A 424 37.93 40.37 -14.87
C PRO A 424 37.04 40.45 -16.11
N GLU A 425 36.51 41.63 -16.44
CA GLU A 425 35.61 41.82 -17.59
C GLU A 425 36.36 41.62 -18.92
N ALA A 426 37.56 42.22 -19.05
CA ALA A 426 38.40 42.08 -20.24
C ALA A 426 38.82 40.60 -20.47
N VAL A 427 39.26 39.94 -19.37
CA VAL A 427 39.63 38.52 -19.44
C VAL A 427 38.46 37.63 -19.76
N SER A 428 37.25 37.89 -19.22
CA SER A 428 36.03 37.14 -19.55
C SER A 428 35.66 37.28 -21.03
N ALA A 429 35.74 38.50 -21.58
CA ALA A 429 35.48 38.74 -23.00
C ALA A 429 36.54 38.08 -23.91
N ALA A 430 37.81 38.11 -23.54
CA ALA A 430 38.88 37.43 -24.26
C ALA A 430 38.71 35.90 -24.17
N MET A 431 38.32 35.37 -23.02
CA MET A 431 38.04 33.96 -22.80
C MET A 431 36.87 33.46 -23.67
N GLN A 432 35.80 34.25 -23.83
CA GLN A 432 34.70 33.93 -24.75
C GLN A 432 35.18 33.83 -26.20
N LYS A 433 36.03 34.76 -26.64
CA LYS A 433 36.60 34.73 -28.00
C LYS A 433 37.52 33.52 -28.19
N ALA A 434 38.37 33.21 -27.21
CA ALA A 434 39.24 32.04 -27.26
C ALA A 434 38.45 30.74 -27.26
N HIS A 435 37.40 30.67 -26.47
CA HIS A 435 36.47 29.50 -26.43
C HIS A 435 35.77 29.32 -27.78
N ALA A 436 35.21 30.38 -28.39
CA ALA A 436 34.59 30.34 -29.70
C ALA A 436 35.57 29.88 -30.80
N ALA A 437 36.86 30.27 -30.69
CA ALA A 437 37.94 29.85 -31.59
C ALA A 437 38.52 28.46 -31.25
N ARG A 438 38.00 27.75 -30.22
CA ARG A 438 38.54 26.49 -29.71
C ARG A 438 40.01 26.53 -29.33
N ALA A 439 40.48 27.68 -28.87
CA ALA A 439 41.87 27.91 -28.44
C ALA A 439 41.94 27.93 -26.91
N PHE A 440 42.45 26.83 -26.33
CA PHE A 440 42.48 26.64 -24.88
C PHE A 440 43.87 26.78 -24.30
N GLY A 441 44.09 27.82 -23.47
CA GLY A 441 45.34 28.17 -22.79
C GLY A 441 45.35 29.64 -22.40
N ALA A 442 46.04 29.99 -21.30
CA ALA A 442 46.16 31.37 -20.80
C ALA A 442 46.93 32.26 -21.79
N ASP A 443 47.86 31.68 -22.55
CA ASP A 443 48.62 32.33 -23.62
C ASP A 443 47.72 32.84 -24.76
N TYR A 444 46.70 32.12 -25.15
CA TYR A 444 45.72 32.59 -26.15
C TYR A 444 44.93 33.78 -25.65
N ILE A 445 44.51 33.74 -24.38
CA ILE A 445 43.79 34.87 -23.76
C ILE A 445 44.70 36.07 -23.66
N ALA A 446 45.99 35.88 -23.25
CA ALA A 446 46.99 36.94 -23.21
C ALA A 446 47.21 37.61 -24.56
N ASN A 447 47.33 36.80 -25.65
CA ASN A 447 47.48 37.31 -27.01
C ASN A 447 46.24 38.12 -27.46
N ILE A 448 45.03 37.66 -27.16
CA ILE A 448 43.83 38.42 -27.49
C ILE A 448 43.77 39.75 -26.76
N LEU A 449 44.13 39.78 -25.46
CA LEU A 449 44.18 40.99 -24.66
C LEU A 449 45.24 41.97 -25.16
N HIS A 450 46.45 41.47 -25.48
CA HIS A 450 47.52 42.25 -26.02
C HIS A 450 47.18 42.86 -27.37
N GLN A 451 46.58 42.09 -28.29
CA GLN A 451 46.10 42.59 -29.57
C GLN A 451 45.01 43.68 -29.45
N GLN A 452 44.21 43.65 -28.40
CA GLN A 452 43.19 44.65 -28.13
C GLN A 452 43.78 45.97 -27.62
N GLN A 453 44.89 45.93 -26.89
CA GLN A 453 45.57 47.13 -26.38
C GLN A 453 46.53 47.74 -27.39
N THR A 454 47.15 46.92 -28.26
CA THR A 454 48.05 47.42 -29.28
C THR A 454 47.23 48.05 -30.40
N ARG A 455 47.21 49.35 -30.50
CA ARG A 455 46.73 50.06 -31.69
C ARG A 455 47.52 49.53 -32.88
N ARG A 456 46.85 49.01 -33.88
CA ARG A 456 47.47 48.70 -35.18
C ARG A 456 48.07 50.00 -35.72
N GLU A 457 49.34 50.21 -35.52
CA GLU A 457 50.06 51.17 -36.34
C GLU A 457 50.08 50.63 -37.75
N VAL A 458 49.31 51.31 -38.61
CA VAL A 458 49.36 51.04 -40.06
C VAL A 458 50.74 51.33 -40.50
N GLN A 459 51.56 50.29 -40.66
CA GLN A 459 52.88 50.50 -41.26
C GLN A 459 52.70 51.07 -42.65
N PRO A 460 53.41 52.14 -43.01
CA PRO A 460 53.34 52.67 -44.37
C PRO A 460 53.75 51.59 -45.37
N PRO A 461 53.13 51.57 -46.55
CA PRO A 461 53.40 50.55 -47.53
C PRO A 461 54.85 50.56 -47.92
N VAL A 462 55.52 49.38 -47.86
CA VAL A 462 56.95 49.21 -48.21
C VAL A 462 57.08 49.53 -49.69
N ARG A 463 57.80 50.58 -50.04
CA ARG A 463 58.15 50.92 -51.41
C ARG A 463 59.43 50.16 -51.79
N LEU A 464 59.26 49.25 -52.73
CA LEU A 464 60.40 48.51 -53.28
C LEU A 464 61.21 49.38 -54.26
N ARG A 465 62.50 49.13 -54.34
CA ARG A 465 63.44 49.95 -55.23
C ARG A 465 63.16 49.78 -56.72
N GLN A 466 62.43 48.75 -57.14
CA GLN A 466 62.01 48.54 -58.53
C GLN A 466 60.52 48.95 -58.65
N PRO A 467 60.26 50.01 -59.47
CA PRO A 467 58.85 50.53 -59.59
C PRO A 467 57.83 49.48 -60.01
N GLU A 468 58.23 48.59 -60.90
CA GLU A 468 57.41 47.51 -61.47
C GLU A 468 56.89 46.55 -60.39
N LEU A 469 57.62 46.37 -59.31
CA LEU A 469 57.20 45.50 -58.21
C LEU A 469 56.24 46.16 -57.25
N ASN A 470 56.06 47.47 -57.33
CA ASN A 470 55.07 48.19 -56.49
C ASN A 470 53.69 48.18 -57.12
N GLU A 471 53.56 47.79 -58.41
CA GLU A 471 52.30 47.72 -59.13
C GLU A 471 51.72 46.31 -59.08
N LEU A 472 52.45 45.33 -58.53
CA LEU A 472 51.91 43.98 -58.34
C LEU A 472 50.84 44.02 -57.24
N ALA A 473 49.59 44.07 -57.70
CA ALA A 473 48.45 43.81 -56.83
C ALA A 473 48.41 42.32 -56.50
N THR A 474 48.85 42.01 -55.28
CA THR A 474 48.58 40.67 -54.73
C THR A 474 47.22 40.70 -54.11
N ASP A 475 46.34 39.77 -54.51
CA ASP A 475 45.08 39.57 -53.84
C ASP A 475 45.34 39.39 -52.35
N PRO A 476 44.51 40.00 -51.49
CA PRO A 476 44.70 39.86 -50.05
C PRO A 476 44.56 38.39 -49.68
N LEU A 477 45.60 37.86 -49.02
CA LEU A 477 45.62 36.52 -48.47
C LEU A 477 44.33 36.28 -47.67
N SER A 478 43.42 35.52 -48.24
CA SER A 478 42.20 35.09 -47.60
C SER A 478 42.54 33.97 -46.62
N LEU A 479 42.42 34.21 -45.32
CA LEU A 479 42.58 33.19 -44.29
C LEU A 479 41.67 31.97 -44.56
N ALA A 480 40.53 32.18 -45.21
CA ALA A 480 39.62 31.10 -45.62
C ALA A 480 40.20 30.22 -46.73
N ALA A 481 41.01 30.80 -47.65
CA ALA A 481 41.74 30.03 -48.70
C ALA A 481 42.91 29.22 -48.10
N TYR A 482 43.57 29.75 -47.08
CA TYR A 482 44.63 29.04 -46.35
C TYR A 482 44.07 27.90 -45.53
N ASP A 483 42.95 28.10 -44.81
CA ASP A 483 42.25 27.05 -44.07
C ASP A 483 41.71 25.96 -45.01
N ALA A 484 41.18 26.32 -46.17
CA ALA A 484 40.75 25.37 -47.20
C ALA A 484 41.91 24.52 -47.71
N PHE A 485 43.09 25.11 -47.92
CA PHE A 485 44.31 24.42 -48.33
C PHE A 485 44.82 23.42 -47.27
N ILE A 486 44.81 23.82 -45.98
CA ILE A 486 45.21 22.96 -44.87
C ILE A 486 44.20 21.81 -44.68
N LEU A 487 42.91 22.07 -44.84
CA LEU A 487 41.87 21.03 -44.76
C LEU A 487 41.93 20.06 -45.94
N GLN A 488 42.30 20.53 -47.12
CA GLN A 488 42.49 19.69 -48.29
C GLN A 488 43.72 18.78 -48.16
N SER A 489 44.85 19.31 -47.69
CA SER A 489 46.08 18.54 -47.44
C SER A 489 45.91 17.51 -46.31
N ARG A 490 45.05 17.76 -45.32
CA ARG A 490 44.67 16.75 -44.30
C ARG A 490 43.75 15.64 -44.83
N LYS A 491 42.86 15.94 -45.79
CA LYS A 491 42.05 14.93 -46.44
C LYS A 491 42.89 13.99 -47.28
N GLU A 492 43.84 14.53 -48.07
CA GLU A 492 44.76 13.73 -48.90
C GLU A 492 45.70 12.85 -48.06
N SER A 493 46.15 13.31 -46.88
CA SER A 493 46.94 12.50 -45.96
C SER A 493 46.11 11.41 -45.27
N HIS A 494 44.80 11.61 -45.10
CA HIS A 494 43.91 10.61 -44.53
C HIS A 494 43.48 9.55 -45.54
N GLU A 495 43.38 9.90 -46.83
CA GLU A 495 43.12 8.95 -47.92
C GLU A 495 44.33 8.07 -48.23
N LEU A 496 45.55 8.59 -48.07
CA LEU A 496 46.78 7.79 -48.23
C LEU A 496 46.99 6.80 -47.06
N THR A 497 46.59 7.13 -45.85
CA THR A 497 46.66 6.22 -44.70
C THR A 497 45.55 5.14 -44.72
N SER A 498 44.40 5.39 -45.35
CA SER A 498 43.31 4.41 -45.48
C SER A 498 43.53 3.43 -46.64
N SER A 499 44.37 3.72 -47.63
CA SER A 499 44.70 2.81 -48.72
C SER A 499 45.82 1.82 -48.37
N GLU A 500 46.65 2.09 -47.37
CA GLU A 500 47.67 1.16 -46.87
C GLU A 500 47.16 0.09 -45.90
N THR A 501 45.93 0.30 -45.32
CA THR A 501 45.37 -0.65 -44.36
C THR A 501 44.44 -1.71 -45.00
N GLN A 502 44.25 -1.69 -46.32
CA GLN A 502 43.39 -2.67 -47.05
C GLN A 502 44.11 -3.75 -47.85
N SER A 503 45.47 -3.83 -47.79
CA SER A 503 46.22 -4.82 -48.59
C SER A 503 46.93 -5.92 -47.80
N THR A 504 46.56 -6.17 -46.55
CA THR A 504 47.08 -7.32 -45.80
C THR A 504 46.00 -7.97 -44.97
N GLN A 505 45.11 -8.70 -45.63
CA GLN A 505 44.34 -9.81 -45.04
C GLN A 505 43.72 -10.64 -46.17
N SER A 506 44.46 -11.65 -46.66
CA SER A 506 43.93 -12.87 -47.22
C SER A 506 44.92 -14.00 -46.96
N ASP A 507 44.32 -15.14 -46.59
CA ASP A 507 44.89 -16.48 -46.50
C ASP A 507 45.55 -16.84 -45.16
N ASP A 508 44.93 -17.70 -44.35
CA ASP A 508 44.92 -19.12 -44.39
C ASP A 508 44.16 -19.74 -43.19
N ASP A 509 43.23 -20.58 -43.55
CA ASP A 509 42.87 -21.92 -43.04
C ASP A 509 42.64 -22.28 -41.59
N GLU A 510 41.44 -22.78 -41.40
CA GLU A 510 40.92 -23.76 -40.43
C GLU A 510 41.78 -25.06 -40.32
N PRO A 511 41.45 -26.05 -39.47
CA PRO A 511 40.72 -26.15 -38.20
C PRO A 511 41.42 -27.09 -37.17
N ALA A 512 40.89 -27.23 -36.00
CA ALA A 512 40.63 -28.51 -35.32
C ALA A 512 40.61 -28.48 -33.78
N THR A 513 39.46 -28.86 -33.27
CA THR A 513 39.17 -29.86 -32.24
C THR A 513 39.79 -29.82 -30.84
N ARG A 514 38.81 -29.93 -29.94
CA ARG A 514 38.75 -30.78 -28.73
C ARG A 514 39.40 -30.29 -27.42
N SER A 515 38.55 -30.19 -26.51
CA SER A 515 38.25 -31.03 -25.33
C SER A 515 38.66 -30.45 -23.97
N ASP A 516 37.67 -30.43 -23.17
CA ASP A 516 37.58 -30.99 -21.81
C ASP A 516 38.32 -30.35 -20.65
N SER A 517 37.46 -30.07 -19.75
CA SER A 517 37.50 -30.50 -18.34
C SER A 517 38.03 -29.55 -17.25
N HIS A 518 37.12 -29.35 -16.39
CA HIS A 518 37.22 -29.52 -14.95
C HIS A 518 37.74 -28.42 -14.03
N ARG A 519 36.81 -28.13 -13.17
CA ARG A 519 36.88 -28.04 -11.68
C ARG A 519 37.31 -26.74 -11.02
N ARG A 520 36.30 -26.26 -10.31
CA ARG A 520 36.13 -26.16 -8.85
C ARG A 520 36.89 -25.08 -8.09
N SER A 521 36.03 -24.39 -7.39
CA SER A 521 36.11 -23.96 -5.96
C SER A 521 37.09 -22.82 -5.68
N GLU A 522 36.60 -21.76 -5.15
CA GLU A 522 36.04 -21.54 -3.81
C GLU A 522 35.00 -20.40 -3.84
#